data_62ce7462a974b70b6206790a11e4cd8e
#
_entry.id   62ce7462a974b70b6206790a11e4cd8e
#
_cell.length_a   1.000
_cell.length_b   1.000
_cell.length_c   1.000
_cell.angle_alpha   90.00
_cell.angle_beta   90.00
_cell.angle_gamma   90.00
#
_symmetry.space_group_name_H-M   'P 1'
#
loop_
_entity.id
_entity.type
_entity.pdbx_description
1 polymer ?
#
loop_
_entity_poly.entity_id
_entity_poly.type
_entity_poly.pdbx_seq_one_letter_code
_entity_poly.pdbx_strand_id
1 'polypeptide(L)'
;IIVENVVEARVWIMWDAWLHAMHNLGYKHKCVYLNSMHTLPTPQSRDRMYVVFWKKGNPAPDLDFRPKSFCSHCSKEVESIQSWRNPRKKFGKYKQQYDYRCVQCGAIVEPYYYAAFNIIDWSIPSVRIGDRSKPLSPNTIERIKYGLQKQKDSSFIIYTDHSSNLERSSGIQDKMFTQAIRQVAALVTKGSYGGDIVPLSSAQFTMTTQNNFGVVGM
;
A
#
# COMPACT_ATOMS: atom_id res chain seq x y z
N ILE A 1 -15.01 20.80 3.08
CA ILE A 1 -14.11 20.32 4.13
C ILE A 1 -13.85 18.84 3.86
N ILE A 2 -12.60 18.42 3.92
CA ILE A 2 -12.22 17.01 3.80
C ILE A 2 -11.54 16.60 5.09
N VAL A 3 -12.01 15.51 5.70
CA VAL A 3 -11.43 14.91 6.90
C VAL A 3 -10.96 13.50 6.54
N GLU A 4 -9.65 13.25 6.66
CA GLU A 4 -9.05 11.93 6.46
C GLU A 4 -8.87 11.23 7.81
N ASN A 5 -9.19 9.93 7.85
CA ASN A 5 -8.92 9.10 9.03
C ASN A 5 -8.77 7.62 8.64
N VAL A 6 -8.40 6.80 9.61
CA VAL A 6 -8.46 5.35 9.49
C VAL A 6 -9.92 4.89 9.35
N VAL A 7 -10.11 3.75 8.69
CA VAL A 7 -11.46 3.20 8.46
C VAL A 7 -12.22 2.98 9.77
N GLU A 8 -11.52 2.60 10.82
CA GLU A 8 -12.06 2.32 12.15
C GLU A 8 -12.67 3.55 12.84
N ALA A 9 -12.30 4.76 12.44
CA ALA A 9 -12.92 5.98 12.96
C ALA A 9 -14.44 6.02 12.69
N ARG A 10 -14.96 5.24 11.74
CA ARG A 10 -16.41 5.11 11.48
C ARG A 10 -17.18 4.55 12.69
N VAL A 11 -16.56 3.77 13.55
CA VAL A 11 -17.17 3.18 14.75
C VAL A 11 -16.80 3.93 16.03
N TRP A 12 -16.24 5.13 15.92
CA TRP A 12 -16.01 5.99 17.07
C TRP A 12 -17.32 6.37 17.78
N ILE A 13 -17.35 6.28 19.10
CA ILE A 13 -18.55 6.50 19.90
C ILE A 13 -19.20 7.87 19.66
N MET A 14 -18.41 8.92 19.37
CA MET A 14 -18.91 10.27 19.10
C MET A 14 -19.21 10.53 17.62
N TRP A 15 -19.14 9.53 16.77
CA TRP A 15 -19.31 9.67 15.33
C TRP A 15 -20.62 10.35 14.95
N ASP A 16 -21.73 9.87 15.47
CA ASP A 16 -23.05 10.39 15.13
C ASP A 16 -23.27 11.80 15.71
N ALA A 17 -22.77 12.08 16.91
CA ALA A 17 -22.81 13.41 17.53
C ALA A 17 -22.01 14.43 16.69
N TRP A 18 -20.83 14.05 16.23
CA TRP A 18 -20.00 14.89 15.35
C TRP A 18 -20.68 15.18 14.01
N LEU A 19 -21.23 14.16 13.34
CA LEU A 19 -21.97 14.35 12.10
C LEU A 19 -23.20 15.25 12.31
N HIS A 20 -23.92 15.06 13.42
CA HIS A 20 -25.09 15.87 13.75
C HIS A 20 -24.71 17.35 13.91
N ALA A 21 -23.62 17.65 14.60
CA ALA A 21 -23.10 19.01 14.73
C ALA A 21 -22.78 19.63 13.35
N MET A 22 -22.12 18.89 12.47
CA MET A 22 -21.82 19.35 11.10
C MET A 22 -23.08 19.60 10.28
N HIS A 23 -24.10 18.75 10.41
CA HIS A 23 -25.38 18.95 9.73
C HIS A 23 -26.13 20.19 10.25
N ASN A 24 -26.09 20.45 11.55
CA ASN A 24 -26.68 21.64 12.15
C ASN A 24 -25.96 22.92 11.68
N LEU A 25 -24.67 22.84 11.43
CA LEU A 25 -23.90 23.93 10.80
C LEU A 25 -24.18 24.09 9.30
N GLY A 26 -25.14 23.35 8.75
CA GLY A 26 -25.59 23.47 7.36
C GLY A 26 -24.71 22.71 6.36
N TYR A 27 -24.01 21.68 6.76
CA TYR A 27 -23.27 20.82 5.84
C TYR A 27 -24.04 19.54 5.48
N LYS A 28 -23.82 19.06 4.26
CA LYS A 28 -24.06 17.67 3.83
C LYS A 28 -22.72 16.93 3.84
N HIS A 29 -22.74 15.60 3.86
CA HIS A 29 -21.50 14.81 3.78
C HIS A 29 -21.66 13.54 2.94
N LYS A 30 -20.52 13.01 2.50
CA LYS A 30 -20.38 11.64 1.97
C LYS A 30 -19.09 11.06 2.51
N CYS A 31 -19.14 9.80 2.98
CA CYS A 31 -17.96 9.04 3.33
C CYS A 31 -17.45 8.29 2.10
N VAL A 32 -16.18 8.41 1.82
CA VAL A 32 -15.46 7.70 0.76
C VAL A 32 -14.43 6.80 1.41
N TYR A 33 -14.43 5.54 1.02
CA TYR A 33 -13.45 4.55 1.47
C TYR A 33 -12.61 4.13 0.30
N LEU A 34 -11.33 4.29 0.39
CA LEU A 34 -10.41 3.88 -0.67
C LEU A 34 -9.07 3.42 -0.11
N ASN A 35 -8.36 2.64 -0.93
CA ASN A 35 -6.98 2.30 -0.65
C ASN A 35 -6.07 3.20 -1.49
N SER A 36 -5.10 3.84 -0.85
CA SER A 36 -4.20 4.81 -1.48
C SER A 36 -3.41 4.23 -2.67
N MET A 37 -3.22 2.91 -2.72
CA MET A 37 -2.49 2.28 -3.83
C MET A 37 -3.13 2.50 -5.19
N HIS A 38 -4.43 2.80 -5.23
CA HIS A 38 -5.17 3.10 -6.46
C HIS A 38 -5.24 4.58 -6.80
N THR A 39 -4.72 5.45 -5.92
CA THR A 39 -4.59 6.89 -6.15
C THR A 39 -3.15 7.19 -6.54
N LEU A 40 -2.88 7.13 -7.83
CA LEU A 40 -1.53 7.32 -8.38
C LEU A 40 -0.93 8.68 -8.02
N PRO A 41 0.36 8.76 -7.74
CA PRO A 41 1.42 7.74 -7.85
C PRO A 41 1.79 7.06 -6.51
N THR A 42 0.86 6.68 -5.67
CA THR A 42 1.14 6.15 -4.33
C THR A 42 1.37 4.63 -4.35
N PRO A 43 2.60 4.13 -4.22
CA PRO A 43 2.90 2.69 -4.29
C PRO A 43 2.67 1.96 -2.96
N GLN A 44 1.85 2.51 -2.07
CA GLN A 44 1.57 1.99 -0.74
C GLN A 44 0.12 1.55 -0.60
N SER A 45 -0.10 0.33 -0.10
CA SER A 45 -1.43 -0.13 0.29
C SER A 45 -1.81 0.43 1.66
N ARG A 46 -2.76 1.37 1.67
CA ARG A 46 -3.23 2.04 2.88
C ARG A 46 -4.71 2.37 2.77
N ASP A 47 -5.54 1.64 3.51
CA ASP A 47 -6.97 1.89 3.55
C ASP A 47 -7.30 3.11 4.40
N ARG A 48 -8.11 4.01 3.83
CA ARG A 48 -8.52 5.28 4.47
C ARG A 48 -9.98 5.57 4.24
N MET A 49 -10.53 6.30 5.19
CA MET A 49 -11.84 6.93 5.10
C MET A 49 -11.66 8.44 4.92
N TYR A 50 -12.36 8.99 3.96
CA TYR A 50 -12.47 10.43 3.76
C TYR A 50 -13.91 10.84 3.99
N VAL A 51 -14.13 11.79 4.91
CA VAL A 51 -15.43 12.40 5.11
C VAL A 51 -15.41 13.76 4.42
N VAL A 52 -16.15 13.85 3.34
CA VAL A 52 -16.22 15.07 2.53
C VAL A 52 -17.50 15.80 2.87
N PHE A 53 -17.36 17.04 3.30
CA PHE A 53 -18.48 17.92 3.66
C PHE A 53 -18.59 19.07 2.66
N TRP A 54 -19.82 19.44 2.31
CA TRP A 54 -20.13 20.63 1.53
C TRP A 54 -21.37 21.34 2.06
N LYS A 55 -21.45 22.66 1.90
CA LYS A 55 -22.60 23.45 2.35
C LYS A 55 -23.88 23.02 1.64
N LYS A 56 -25.00 23.00 2.36
CA LYS A 56 -26.34 22.92 1.77
C LYS A 56 -26.53 24.07 0.78
N GLY A 57 -27.10 23.79 -0.38
CA GLY A 57 -27.22 24.76 -1.47
C GLY A 57 -26.11 24.68 -2.52
N ASN A 58 -24.91 24.21 -2.17
CA ASN A 58 -23.86 23.93 -3.16
C ASN A 58 -24.11 22.60 -3.86
N PRO A 59 -23.69 22.44 -5.12
CA PRO A 59 -23.71 21.15 -5.81
C PRO A 59 -22.88 20.12 -5.04
N ALA A 60 -23.33 18.87 -5.02
CA ALA A 60 -22.57 17.78 -4.44
C ALA A 60 -21.30 17.56 -5.27
N PRO A 61 -20.12 17.42 -4.66
CA PRO A 61 -18.92 17.05 -5.39
C PRO A 61 -19.05 15.66 -6.00
N ASP A 62 -18.45 15.43 -7.17
CA ASP A 62 -18.29 14.10 -7.72
C ASP A 62 -17.24 13.37 -6.87
N LEU A 63 -17.68 12.31 -6.19
CA LEU A 63 -16.86 11.47 -5.31
C LEU A 63 -16.88 10.01 -5.77
N ASP A 64 -17.26 9.76 -7.01
CA ASP A 64 -17.28 8.42 -7.58
C ASP A 64 -15.91 8.09 -8.19
N PHE A 65 -15.09 7.46 -7.37
CA PHE A 65 -13.77 7.01 -7.79
C PHE A 65 -13.88 5.76 -8.66
N ARG A 66 -13.43 5.86 -9.91
CA ARG A 66 -13.46 4.81 -10.94
C ARG A 66 -12.06 4.50 -11.47
N PRO A 67 -11.23 3.78 -10.74
CA PRO A 67 -9.89 3.49 -11.17
C PRO A 67 -9.87 2.54 -12.37
N LYS A 68 -8.87 2.70 -13.23
CA LYS A 68 -8.65 1.81 -14.37
C LYS A 68 -8.11 0.46 -13.93
N SER A 69 -8.52 -0.59 -14.66
CA SER A 69 -8.14 -1.98 -14.42
C SER A 69 -8.06 -2.73 -15.74
N PHE A 70 -7.28 -3.80 -15.80
CA PHE A 70 -7.41 -4.76 -16.88
C PHE A 70 -8.45 -5.80 -16.50
N CYS A 71 -9.45 -6.00 -17.35
CA CYS A 71 -10.45 -7.06 -17.17
C CYS A 71 -10.08 -8.25 -18.04
N SER A 72 -9.71 -9.38 -17.43
CA SER A 72 -9.38 -10.62 -18.16
C SER A 72 -10.56 -11.21 -18.90
N HIS A 73 -11.79 -11.02 -18.36
CA HIS A 73 -13.02 -11.51 -19.02
C HIS A 73 -13.35 -10.70 -20.29
N CYS A 74 -13.15 -9.38 -20.25
CA CYS A 74 -13.36 -8.51 -21.42
C CYS A 74 -12.11 -8.36 -22.30
N SER A 75 -10.95 -8.88 -21.85
CA SER A 75 -9.63 -8.79 -22.52
C SER A 75 -9.21 -7.36 -22.87
N LYS A 76 -9.55 -6.38 -22.03
CA LYS A 76 -9.21 -4.96 -22.25
C LYS A 76 -9.14 -4.15 -20.96
N GLU A 77 -8.57 -2.95 -21.09
CA GLU A 77 -8.64 -1.94 -20.06
C GLU A 77 -10.08 -1.43 -19.90
N VAL A 78 -10.52 -1.31 -18.65
CA VAL A 78 -11.87 -0.88 -18.27
C VAL A 78 -11.81 0.07 -17.08
N GLU A 79 -12.83 0.87 -16.90
CA GLU A 79 -13.11 1.48 -15.61
C GLU A 79 -13.66 0.41 -14.66
N SER A 80 -13.39 0.59 -13.38
CA SER A 80 -13.90 -0.28 -12.34
C SER A 80 -14.68 0.50 -11.28
N ILE A 81 -15.65 -0.15 -10.68
CA ILE A 81 -16.49 0.43 -9.62
C ILE A 81 -16.33 -0.34 -8.32
N GLN A 82 -16.36 0.39 -7.21
CA GLN A 82 -16.35 -0.18 -5.87
C GLN A 82 -17.63 -0.99 -5.63
N SER A 83 -17.47 -2.24 -5.24
CA SER A 83 -18.58 -3.16 -4.95
C SER A 83 -18.46 -3.72 -3.53
N TRP A 84 -19.43 -3.37 -2.69
CA TRP A 84 -19.47 -3.81 -1.30
C TRP A 84 -19.98 -5.25 -1.19
N ARG A 85 -19.25 -6.09 -0.47
CA ARG A 85 -19.68 -7.48 -0.21
C ARG A 85 -20.98 -7.54 0.59
N ASN A 86 -21.16 -6.59 1.51
CA ASN A 86 -22.44 -6.37 2.20
C ASN A 86 -23.02 -5.01 1.80
N PRO A 87 -24.07 -4.99 0.95
CA PRO A 87 -24.68 -3.73 0.49
C PRO A 87 -25.28 -2.86 1.61
N ARG A 88 -25.62 -3.48 2.75
CA ARG A 88 -26.18 -2.76 3.92
C ARG A 88 -25.11 -2.11 4.78
N LYS A 89 -23.84 -2.54 4.69
CA LYS A 89 -22.73 -2.05 5.49
C LYS A 89 -21.61 -1.53 4.58
N LYS A 90 -21.79 -0.30 4.09
CA LYS A 90 -20.88 0.32 3.13
C LYS A 90 -19.73 1.07 3.82
N PHE A 91 -18.94 0.38 4.63
CA PHE A 91 -17.66 0.85 5.14
C PHE A 91 -16.68 -0.30 5.33
N GLY A 92 -15.39 -0.04 5.19
CA GLY A 92 -14.38 -1.07 5.37
C GLY A 92 -13.16 -0.90 4.46
N LYS A 93 -12.38 -1.97 4.35
CA LYS A 93 -11.09 -2.05 3.68
C LYS A 93 -11.20 -2.81 2.37
N TYR A 94 -10.32 -2.46 1.43
CA TYR A 94 -10.18 -3.14 0.15
C TYR A 94 -9.82 -4.62 0.34
N LYS A 95 -10.39 -5.48 -0.50
CA LYS A 95 -10.26 -6.95 -0.45
C LYS A 95 -10.83 -7.61 0.83
N GLN A 96 -11.32 -6.83 1.78
CA GLN A 96 -11.99 -7.34 2.99
C GLN A 96 -13.49 -7.09 2.94
N GLN A 97 -13.92 -5.85 2.85
CA GLN A 97 -15.33 -5.47 2.84
C GLN A 97 -15.81 -5.04 1.46
N TYR A 98 -14.91 -4.65 0.56
CA TYR A 98 -15.25 -4.35 -0.82
C TYR A 98 -14.17 -4.82 -1.79
N ASP A 99 -14.59 -5.00 -3.04
CA ASP A 99 -13.73 -5.28 -4.19
C ASP A 99 -14.05 -4.24 -5.29
N TYR A 100 -13.26 -4.24 -6.37
CA TYR A 100 -13.59 -3.51 -7.59
C TYR A 100 -14.13 -4.46 -8.64
N ARG A 101 -15.11 -3.98 -9.42
CA ARG A 101 -15.72 -4.75 -10.49
C ARG A 101 -15.68 -3.98 -11.80
N CYS A 102 -15.51 -4.74 -12.88
CA CYS A 102 -15.62 -4.25 -14.24
C CYS A 102 -17.00 -3.65 -14.48
N VAL A 103 -17.06 -2.41 -14.99
CA VAL A 103 -18.34 -1.75 -15.32
C VAL A 103 -19.11 -2.43 -16.44
N GLN A 104 -18.44 -3.25 -17.28
CA GLN A 104 -19.06 -3.88 -18.44
C GLN A 104 -19.59 -5.27 -18.15
N CYS A 105 -18.83 -6.13 -17.47
CA CYS A 105 -19.23 -7.53 -17.25
C CYS A 105 -19.44 -7.91 -15.77
N GLY A 106 -19.16 -7.00 -14.84
CA GLY A 106 -19.31 -7.25 -13.40
C GLY A 106 -18.24 -8.16 -12.78
N ALA A 107 -17.28 -8.67 -13.55
CA ALA A 107 -16.19 -9.49 -13.03
C ALA A 107 -15.35 -8.71 -12.01
N ILE A 108 -14.83 -9.40 -11.00
CA ILE A 108 -13.89 -8.79 -10.04
C ILE A 108 -12.59 -8.47 -10.79
N VAL A 109 -12.12 -7.24 -10.64
CA VAL A 109 -10.88 -6.75 -11.24
C VAL A 109 -10.01 -6.08 -10.18
N GLU A 110 -8.71 -6.06 -10.41
CA GLU A 110 -7.77 -5.31 -9.57
C GLU A 110 -7.39 -4.01 -10.29
N PRO A 111 -7.67 -2.83 -9.70
CA PRO A 111 -7.23 -1.58 -10.27
C PRO A 111 -5.71 -1.49 -10.31
N TYR A 112 -5.20 -0.75 -11.30
CA TYR A 112 -3.77 -0.51 -11.42
C TYR A 112 -3.20 0.15 -10.17
N TYR A 113 -1.97 -0.20 -9.86
CA TYR A 113 -1.22 0.39 -8.75
C TYR A 113 0.26 0.55 -9.12
N TYR A 114 0.95 1.39 -8.38
CA TYR A 114 2.41 1.50 -8.49
C TYR A 114 3.07 0.43 -7.61
N ALA A 115 4.03 -0.29 -8.20
CA ALA A 115 4.85 -1.24 -7.46
C ALA A 115 5.86 -0.51 -6.55
N ALA A 116 6.32 -1.19 -5.50
CA ALA A 116 7.35 -0.69 -4.60
C ALA A 116 8.66 -0.33 -5.33
N PHE A 117 8.96 -1.01 -6.42
CA PHE A 117 10.09 -0.71 -7.32
C PHE A 117 10.19 0.79 -7.66
N ASN A 118 9.07 1.48 -7.83
CA ASN A 118 9.03 2.88 -8.28
C ASN A 118 9.42 3.91 -7.20
N ILE A 119 9.56 3.49 -5.94
CA ILE A 119 9.99 4.38 -4.85
C ILE A 119 11.38 4.02 -4.34
N ILE A 120 12.04 3.07 -4.97
CA ILE A 120 13.39 2.66 -4.60
C ILE A 120 14.39 3.53 -5.37
N ASP A 121 15.28 4.18 -4.65
CA ASP A 121 16.40 4.86 -5.25
C ASP A 121 17.53 3.87 -5.52
N TRP A 122 17.62 3.44 -6.76
CA TRP A 122 18.57 2.45 -7.23
C TRP A 122 20.01 3.00 -7.37
N SER A 123 20.21 4.30 -7.19
CA SER A 123 21.56 4.93 -7.27
C SER A 123 22.36 4.77 -5.98
N ILE A 124 21.70 4.43 -4.88
CA ILE A 124 22.34 4.34 -3.58
C ILE A 124 23.12 3.04 -3.43
N PRO A 125 24.45 3.09 -3.08
CA PRO A 125 25.31 1.90 -2.97
C PRO A 125 24.91 0.97 -1.81
N SER A 126 24.95 -0.35 -2.04
CA SER A 126 24.67 -1.37 -1.03
C SER A 126 25.96 -2.04 -0.54
N VAL A 127 25.87 -2.65 0.62
CA VAL A 127 26.93 -3.48 1.18
C VAL A 127 26.47 -4.94 1.17
N ARG A 128 27.30 -5.85 0.71
CA ARG A 128 27.01 -7.29 0.80
C ARG A 128 26.80 -7.69 2.27
N ILE A 129 25.92 -8.65 2.51
CA ILE A 129 25.62 -9.12 3.87
C ILE A 129 26.91 -9.61 4.57
N GLY A 130 27.77 -10.34 3.84
CA GLY A 130 29.02 -10.85 4.37
C GLY A 130 30.12 -9.79 4.64
N ASP A 131 30.03 -8.65 3.99
CA ASP A 131 31.01 -7.56 4.08
C ASP A 131 30.66 -6.50 5.12
N ARG A 132 29.57 -6.69 5.86
CA ARG A 132 29.12 -5.75 6.87
C ARG A 132 30.01 -5.77 8.10
N SER A 133 30.44 -4.60 8.58
CA SER A 133 31.19 -4.45 9.83
C SER A 133 30.38 -4.93 11.05
N LYS A 134 29.06 -4.78 11.03
CA LYS A 134 28.16 -5.28 12.06
C LYS A 134 27.26 -6.37 11.46
N PRO A 135 27.34 -7.62 11.94
CA PRO A 135 26.50 -8.70 11.47
C PRO A 135 24.99 -8.41 11.66
N LEU A 136 24.17 -8.99 10.80
CA LEU A 136 22.71 -8.94 10.96
C LEU A 136 22.27 -9.82 12.12
N SER A 137 21.16 -9.44 12.77
CA SER A 137 20.57 -10.26 13.82
C SER A 137 20.08 -11.61 13.25
N PRO A 138 20.05 -12.69 14.07
CA PRO A 138 19.53 -13.99 13.63
C PRO A 138 18.13 -13.91 13.02
N ASN A 139 17.23 -13.15 13.64
CA ASN A 139 15.86 -12.96 13.13
C ASN A 139 15.84 -12.26 11.75
N THR A 140 16.74 -11.34 11.50
CA THR A 140 16.86 -10.70 10.19
C THR A 140 17.34 -11.70 9.14
N ILE A 141 18.29 -12.54 9.47
CA ILE A 141 18.79 -13.62 8.58
C ILE A 141 17.67 -14.59 8.24
N GLU A 142 16.88 -15.02 9.22
CA GLU A 142 15.75 -15.93 8.97
C GLU A 142 14.68 -15.30 8.06
N ARG A 143 14.40 -14.00 8.23
CA ARG A 143 13.50 -13.27 7.31
C ARG A 143 14.05 -13.22 5.87
N ILE A 144 15.36 -13.03 5.73
CA ILE A 144 16.01 -13.06 4.42
C ILE A 144 15.90 -14.45 3.79
N LYS A 145 16.18 -15.51 4.54
CA LYS A 145 16.04 -16.89 4.06
C LYS A 145 14.62 -17.18 3.60
N TYR A 146 13.63 -16.80 4.39
CA TYR A 146 12.22 -16.93 4.02
C TYR A 146 11.89 -16.13 2.74
N GLY A 147 12.35 -14.88 2.65
CA GLY A 147 12.16 -14.05 1.47
C GLY A 147 12.78 -14.66 0.22
N LEU A 148 13.98 -15.23 0.32
CA LEU A 148 14.65 -15.95 -0.78
C LEU A 148 13.84 -17.14 -1.27
N GLN A 149 13.30 -17.93 -0.35
CA GLN A 149 12.46 -19.09 -0.70
C GLN A 149 11.16 -18.66 -1.38
N LYS A 150 10.52 -17.60 -0.87
CA LYS A 150 9.24 -17.11 -1.35
C LYS A 150 9.35 -16.37 -2.69
N GLN A 151 10.34 -15.51 -2.84
CA GLN A 151 10.49 -14.64 -4.02
C GLN A 151 11.44 -15.23 -5.08
N LYS A 152 12.02 -16.40 -4.81
CA LYS A 152 12.93 -17.14 -5.70
C LYS A 152 14.02 -16.24 -6.30
N ASP A 153 13.82 -15.81 -7.54
CA ASP A 153 14.86 -15.11 -8.32
C ASP A 153 14.69 -13.58 -8.36
N SER A 154 13.72 -13.04 -7.65
CA SER A 154 13.44 -11.59 -7.62
C SER A 154 14.02 -10.92 -6.38
N SER A 155 14.39 -9.64 -6.50
CA SER A 155 14.65 -8.79 -5.34
C SER A 155 13.36 -8.61 -4.51
N PHE A 156 13.51 -8.44 -3.21
CA PHE A 156 12.37 -8.37 -2.31
C PHE A 156 12.63 -7.47 -1.10
N ILE A 157 11.56 -7.11 -0.43
CA ILE A 157 11.57 -6.26 0.76
C ILE A 157 11.26 -7.13 1.97
N ILE A 158 12.07 -7.02 3.02
CA ILE A 158 11.80 -7.62 4.33
C ILE A 158 11.44 -6.55 5.34
N TYR A 159 10.70 -6.96 6.36
CA TYR A 159 10.41 -6.13 7.52
C TYR A 159 11.48 -6.38 8.58
N THR A 160 12.06 -5.32 9.13
CA THR A 160 13.06 -5.41 10.19
C THR A 160 12.52 -4.91 11.54
N ASP A 161 11.20 -4.77 11.64
CA ASP A 161 10.53 -4.47 12.91
C ASP A 161 10.74 -5.61 13.94
N HIS A 162 10.52 -5.31 15.20
CA HIS A 162 10.67 -6.26 16.30
C HIS A 162 9.52 -7.29 16.39
N SER A 163 8.70 -7.45 15.35
CA SER A 163 7.64 -8.45 15.34
C SER A 163 8.22 -9.86 15.34
N SER A 164 7.56 -10.78 16.02
CA SER A 164 7.90 -12.21 16.04
C SER A 164 7.61 -12.91 14.70
N ASN A 165 6.87 -12.26 13.80
CA ASN A 165 6.55 -12.84 12.51
C ASN A 165 7.75 -12.73 11.54
N LEU A 166 8.41 -13.85 11.31
CA LEU A 166 9.57 -13.97 10.42
C LEU A 166 9.18 -14.07 8.95
N GLU A 167 7.91 -14.33 8.64
CA GLU A 167 7.42 -14.62 7.29
C GLU A 167 6.99 -13.36 6.49
N ARG A 168 7.44 -12.18 6.91
CA ARG A 168 7.04 -10.92 6.29
C ARG A 168 8.01 -10.46 5.22
N SER A 169 7.70 -10.80 3.97
CA SER A 169 8.40 -10.30 2.79
C SER A 169 7.44 -9.96 1.66
N SER A 170 7.81 -8.98 0.83
CA SER A 170 7.06 -8.57 -0.38
C SER A 170 8.01 -8.48 -1.56
N GLY A 171 7.58 -8.87 -2.75
CA GLY A 171 8.32 -8.63 -3.97
C GLY A 171 8.38 -7.12 -4.29
N ILE A 172 9.40 -6.71 -5.03
CA ILE A 172 9.51 -5.30 -5.47
C ILE A 172 8.45 -4.92 -6.50
N GLN A 173 7.84 -5.89 -7.16
CA GLN A 173 6.72 -5.68 -8.09
C GLN A 173 5.38 -5.55 -7.36
N ASP A 174 5.35 -5.91 -6.08
CA ASP A 174 4.17 -5.72 -5.26
C ASP A 174 4.07 -4.26 -4.79
N LYS A 175 2.87 -3.91 -4.29
CA LYS A 175 2.67 -2.67 -3.56
C LYS A 175 3.43 -2.67 -2.25
N MET A 176 3.94 -1.51 -1.86
CA MET A 176 4.54 -1.32 -0.55
C MET A 176 3.49 -1.49 0.54
N PHE A 177 3.87 -2.10 1.65
CA PHE A 177 3.03 -2.16 2.85
C PHE A 177 2.93 -0.78 3.54
N THR A 178 1.92 -0.61 4.39
CA THR A 178 1.76 0.62 5.18
C THR A 178 2.98 0.83 6.07
N GLN A 179 3.65 1.97 5.89
CA GLN A 179 4.76 2.38 6.74
C GLN A 179 4.25 3.04 8.02
N ALA A 180 4.79 2.63 9.15
CA ALA A 180 4.60 3.31 10.43
C ALA A 180 5.93 3.91 10.90
N ILE A 181 5.87 4.88 11.80
CA ILE A 181 7.05 5.67 12.26
C ILE A 181 8.21 4.79 12.77
N ARG A 182 7.93 3.57 13.24
CA ARG A 182 8.91 2.64 13.80
C ARG A 182 9.16 1.40 12.93
N GLN A 183 8.56 1.33 11.75
CA GLN A 183 8.77 0.19 10.87
C GLN A 183 9.99 0.43 10.01
N VAL A 184 10.94 -0.47 10.12
CA VAL A 184 12.12 -0.51 9.28
C VAL A 184 11.90 -1.58 8.22
N ALA A 185 12.13 -1.23 6.97
CA ALA A 185 12.16 -2.17 5.86
C ALA A 185 13.57 -2.22 5.29
N ALA A 186 13.97 -3.36 4.78
CA ALA A 186 15.21 -3.51 4.05
C ALA A 186 14.93 -4.14 2.70
N LEU A 187 15.58 -3.63 1.66
CA LEU A 187 15.59 -4.24 0.36
C LEU A 187 16.70 -5.31 0.34
N VAL A 188 16.35 -6.49 -0.10
CA VAL A 188 17.29 -7.57 -0.38
C VAL A 188 17.36 -7.73 -1.88
N THR A 189 18.54 -7.53 -2.44
CA THR A 189 18.82 -7.75 -3.87
C THR A 189 19.58 -9.05 -4.03
N LYS A 190 19.20 -9.86 -5.01
CA LYS A 190 19.89 -11.09 -5.37
C LYS A 190 20.88 -10.79 -6.50
N GLY A 191 22.14 -11.07 -6.29
CA GLY A 191 23.14 -11.04 -7.38
C GLY A 191 22.84 -12.12 -8.39
N SER A 192 22.92 -11.81 -9.68
CA SER A 192 22.86 -12.83 -10.72
C SER A 192 24.11 -13.68 -10.67
N TYR A 193 23.94 -14.97 -10.46
CA TYR A 193 25.01 -15.96 -10.67
C TYR A 193 25.17 -16.21 -12.17
N GLY A 194 26.31 -15.85 -12.69
CA GLY A 194 26.73 -16.24 -14.05
C GLY A 194 27.22 -15.08 -14.90
N GLY A 195 28.53 -14.82 -14.88
CA GLY A 195 29.21 -13.90 -15.78
C GLY A 195 28.89 -12.42 -15.52
N ASP A 196 29.94 -11.67 -15.22
CA ASP A 196 29.93 -10.23 -14.94
C ASP A 196 29.06 -9.79 -13.77
N ILE A 197 29.73 -9.65 -12.65
CA ILE A 197 29.18 -8.98 -11.48
C ILE A 197 28.89 -7.53 -11.88
N VAL A 198 27.69 -7.30 -12.35
CA VAL A 198 27.14 -5.93 -12.33
C VAL A 198 27.03 -5.59 -10.85
N PRO A 199 27.78 -4.59 -10.34
CA PRO A 199 27.60 -4.16 -8.97
C PRO A 199 26.13 -3.75 -8.85
N LEU A 200 25.37 -4.47 -8.07
CA LEU A 200 24.03 -4.07 -7.70
C LEU A 200 24.17 -2.79 -6.89
N SER A 201 24.06 -1.69 -7.60
CA SER A 201 23.84 -0.41 -6.98
C SER A 201 22.53 -0.49 -6.23
N SER A 202 22.57 -0.31 -5.07
CA SER A 202 21.72 -0.15 -3.91
C SER A 202 20.54 0.72 -4.10
N ALA A 203 19.52 0.35 -3.39
CA ALA A 203 18.31 1.11 -3.31
C ALA A 203 18.07 1.58 -1.88
N GLN A 204 17.73 2.81 -1.71
CA GLN A 204 17.20 3.35 -0.47
C GLN A 204 15.77 3.82 -0.66
N PHE A 205 14.94 3.54 0.33
CA PHE A 205 13.61 4.13 0.36
C PHE A 205 13.71 5.58 0.84
N THR A 206 13.38 6.51 -0.01
CA THR A 206 13.10 7.87 0.43
C THR A 206 11.69 7.90 1.01
N MET A 207 11.57 7.70 2.30
CA MET A 207 10.36 8.07 3.02
C MET A 207 10.72 9.00 4.16
N THR A 208 10.06 10.12 4.15
CA THR A 208 10.16 11.22 5.08
C THR A 208 10.26 10.82 6.54
N THR A 209 11.17 11.47 7.23
CA THR A 209 11.39 11.57 8.67
C THR A 209 11.84 10.31 9.40
N GLN A 210 13.14 10.26 9.60
CA GLN A 210 13.94 9.31 10.37
C GLN A 210 14.21 7.98 9.68
N ASN A 211 15.29 8.03 8.99
CA ASN A 211 16.05 7.02 8.31
C ASN A 211 16.40 5.80 9.14
N ASN A 212 15.84 4.67 8.78
CA ASN A 212 16.42 3.40 9.17
C ASN A 212 16.18 2.35 8.07
N PHE A 213 16.45 2.73 6.82
CA PHE A 213 16.43 1.79 5.72
C PHE A 213 17.85 1.36 5.37
N GLY A 214 18.10 0.09 5.39
CA GLY A 214 19.36 -0.50 4.94
C GLY A 214 19.12 -1.35 3.71
N VAL A 215 19.96 -1.20 2.71
CA VAL A 215 20.03 -2.14 1.60
C VAL A 215 20.97 -3.26 2.01
N VAL A 216 20.53 -4.48 1.86
CA VAL A 216 21.30 -5.67 2.13
C VAL A 216 21.52 -6.38 0.81
N GLY A 217 22.75 -6.28 0.27
CA GLY A 217 23.16 -7.05 -0.91
C GLY A 217 23.66 -8.45 -0.50
N MET A 218 23.36 -9.43 -1.31
CA MET A 218 23.91 -10.79 -1.22
C MET A 218 25.02 -10.99 -2.26
#